data_b617db3ab8ec9b6ac018060be1d5f0b6
#
_entry.id   b617db3ab8ec9b6ac018060be1d5f0b6
#
_cell.length_a   1.000
_cell.length_b   1.000
_cell.length_c   1.000
_cell.angle_alpha   90.00
_cell.angle_beta   90.00
_cell.angle_gamma   90.00
#
_symmetry.space_group_name_H-M   'P 1'
#
loop_
_entity.id
_entity.type
_entity.pdbx_description
1 polymer ?
#
loop_
_entity_poly.entity_id
_entity_poly.type
_entity_poly.pdbx_seq_one_letter_code
_entity_poly.pdbx_strand_id
1 'polypeptide(L)'
;LMTRMAGDAFWRVQRFSTDWHANNFAGSIVRRITRGIWAVDLMDDTLLLALLPAVLVLIGCPLLLGWRWPAMGVLVGAGALAYVSVSVALSLGLIAPAARLSNAQDTRMGGALADAITCNTAVKSFGAEGREDARLGKVLNKWGWRTRRTWMFASHSGAAQMIALLALRTLVVGCAAWLWWRGRATAGDVTFVLTSYFIVHGYLRDTGQHIANLQRSVNEMEDMVGFETQPLGVADRAGARPIRVTAGEIVFDRVNFRYGMQVEPLFRDFSIRIEPGERVGLVGHSGSGKTTFVKLLHRLYDVTGGRIVVDGQDIAHVTQDSLRAQLALVPQEPILFHRSLVENIAYGRPGAKPRQIEEAALLANAHAFIERQAKGYATLVGERGVKLSGGERQRVALARAFLANAPVLVLDEATSSLDSESEALIQEAMQRLIAGRTAIVIAHRLATVRMLDRILVFDNGEVVEEGRHDDLVRKTGGIYRRLFERQALGLLSGEDAELLDDVDDFTEAVS
;
A
#
# COMPACT_ATOMS: atom_id res chain seq x y z
N LEU A 1 -12.33 -19.02 8.15
CA LEU A 1 -11.36 -18.19 8.86
C LEU A 1 -10.50 -17.39 7.88
N MET A 2 -9.71 -18.03 6.99
CA MET A 2 -8.77 -17.40 6.03
C MET A 2 -9.42 -16.29 5.19
N THR A 3 -10.61 -16.52 4.61
CA THR A 3 -11.35 -15.53 3.81
C THR A 3 -11.68 -14.26 4.60
N ARG A 4 -12.10 -14.43 5.87
CA ARG A 4 -12.40 -13.31 6.76
C ARG A 4 -11.13 -12.54 7.10
N MET A 5 -10.06 -13.21 7.46
CA MET A 5 -8.76 -12.57 7.75
C MET A 5 -8.21 -11.82 6.55
N ALA A 6 -8.33 -12.38 5.34
CA ALA A 6 -7.95 -11.69 4.11
C ALA A 6 -8.76 -10.41 3.92
N GLY A 7 -10.08 -10.48 4.14
CA GLY A 7 -10.99 -9.34 4.05
C GLY A 7 -10.66 -8.25 5.08
N ASP A 8 -10.45 -8.63 6.33
CA ASP A 8 -10.13 -7.73 7.43
C ASP A 8 -8.77 -7.03 7.20
N ALA A 9 -7.74 -7.77 6.79
CA ALA A 9 -6.44 -7.22 6.43
C ALA A 9 -6.52 -6.25 5.24
N PHE A 10 -7.26 -6.61 4.19
CA PHE A 10 -7.49 -5.74 3.04
C PHE A 10 -8.25 -4.47 3.44
N TRP A 11 -9.32 -4.61 4.21
CA TRP A 11 -10.11 -3.49 4.74
C TRP A 11 -9.23 -2.49 5.49
N ARG A 12 -8.34 -3.00 6.34
CA ARG A 12 -7.45 -2.18 7.14
C ARG A 12 -6.37 -1.50 6.31
N VAL A 13 -5.72 -2.24 5.42
CA VAL A 13 -4.68 -1.71 4.53
C VAL A 13 -5.22 -0.59 3.65
N GLN A 14 -6.45 -0.71 3.13
CA GLN A 14 -7.07 0.36 2.32
C GLN A 14 -7.34 1.65 3.12
N ARG A 15 -7.37 1.59 4.45
CA ARG A 15 -7.68 2.73 5.33
C ARG A 15 -6.46 3.36 6.00
N PHE A 16 -5.28 2.83 5.78
CA PHE A 16 -4.06 3.50 6.23
C PHE A 16 -3.86 4.83 5.51
N SER A 17 -3.15 5.75 6.18
CA SER A 17 -2.84 7.07 5.63
C SER A 17 -2.04 7.00 4.35
N THR A 18 -2.08 8.08 3.56
CA THR A 18 -1.30 8.22 2.33
C THR A 18 0.21 8.11 2.60
N ASP A 19 0.69 8.65 3.73
CA ASP A 19 2.09 8.51 4.14
C ASP A 19 2.48 7.07 4.42
N TRP A 20 1.57 6.30 5.05
CA TRP A 20 1.81 4.88 5.26
C TRP A 20 2.02 4.14 3.92
N HIS A 21 1.15 4.40 2.95
CA HIS A 21 1.27 3.80 1.61
C HIS A 21 2.53 4.26 0.87
N ALA A 22 2.94 5.52 1.00
CA ALA A 22 4.16 6.04 0.41
C ALA A 22 5.42 5.38 0.99
N ASN A 23 5.40 5.03 2.27
CA ASN A 23 6.53 4.41 2.97
C ASN A 23 6.51 2.87 2.93
N ASN A 24 5.44 2.25 2.45
CA ASN A 24 5.29 0.80 2.40
C ASN A 24 5.13 0.32 0.96
N PHE A 25 6.01 -0.57 0.55
CA PHE A 25 6.00 -1.12 -0.80
C PHE A 25 4.82 -2.09 -1.02
N ALA A 26 3.99 -1.86 -2.04
CA ALA A 26 2.77 -2.63 -2.32
C ALA A 26 3.02 -4.14 -2.43
N GLY A 27 4.10 -4.55 -3.11
CA GLY A 27 4.48 -5.96 -3.22
C GLY A 27 4.83 -6.62 -1.88
N SER A 28 5.39 -5.85 -0.93
CA SER A 28 5.64 -6.33 0.43
C SER A 28 4.34 -6.56 1.21
N ILE A 29 3.38 -5.63 1.06
CA ILE A 29 2.07 -5.71 1.71
C ILE A 29 1.31 -6.96 1.22
N VAL A 30 1.22 -7.14 -0.09
CA VAL A 30 0.57 -8.32 -0.70
C VAL A 30 1.20 -9.61 -0.19
N ARG A 31 2.54 -9.67 -0.14
CA ARG A 31 3.27 -10.84 0.36
C ARG A 31 2.98 -11.13 1.84
N ARG A 32 2.93 -10.10 2.71
CA ARG A 32 2.60 -10.27 4.13
C ARG A 32 1.19 -10.82 4.32
N ILE A 33 0.21 -10.27 3.63
CA ILE A 33 -1.17 -10.74 3.68
C ILE A 33 -1.26 -12.19 3.21
N THR A 34 -0.71 -12.50 2.04
CA THR A 34 -0.79 -13.84 1.45
C THR A 34 -0.11 -14.90 2.33
N ARG A 35 1.10 -14.61 2.84
CA ARG A 35 1.81 -15.52 3.75
C ARG A 35 1.06 -15.71 5.07
N GLY A 36 0.54 -14.63 5.66
CA GLY A 36 -0.23 -14.71 6.90
C GLY A 36 -1.47 -15.59 6.77
N ILE A 37 -2.17 -15.54 5.65
CA ILE A 37 -3.34 -16.39 5.38
C ILE A 37 -2.93 -17.88 5.33
N TRP A 38 -1.87 -18.22 4.59
CA TRP A 38 -1.38 -19.60 4.49
C TRP A 38 -0.74 -20.08 5.79
N ALA A 39 -0.21 -19.17 6.61
CA ALA A 39 0.32 -19.50 7.94
C ALA A 39 -0.74 -20.00 8.90
N VAL A 40 -1.98 -19.52 8.79
CA VAL A 40 -3.11 -20.02 9.60
C VAL A 40 -3.43 -21.46 9.23
N ASP A 41 -3.49 -21.77 7.95
CA ASP A 41 -3.71 -23.13 7.47
C ASP A 41 -2.63 -24.10 7.97
N LEU A 42 -1.35 -23.71 7.80
CA LEU A 42 -0.22 -24.49 8.32
C LEU A 42 -0.24 -24.65 9.85
N MET A 43 -0.72 -23.64 10.57
CA MET A 43 -0.87 -23.71 12.01
C MET A 43 -1.97 -24.70 12.42
N ASP A 44 -3.14 -24.62 11.80
CA ASP A 44 -4.28 -25.51 12.06
C ASP A 44 -3.89 -26.96 11.76
N ASP A 45 -3.26 -27.22 10.61
CA ASP A 45 -2.75 -28.55 10.25
C ASP A 45 -1.72 -29.06 11.27
N THR A 46 -0.77 -28.20 11.65
CA THR A 46 0.26 -28.58 12.62
C THR A 46 -0.33 -28.88 14.01
N LEU A 47 -1.29 -28.08 14.48
CA LEU A 47 -1.90 -28.26 15.79
C LEU A 47 -2.86 -29.45 15.82
N LEU A 48 -3.76 -29.55 14.84
CA LEU A 48 -4.87 -30.51 14.87
C LEU A 48 -4.49 -31.87 14.28
N LEU A 49 -3.74 -31.88 13.17
CA LEU A 49 -3.43 -33.14 12.46
C LEU A 49 -2.08 -33.74 12.88
N ALA A 50 -1.14 -32.90 13.36
CA ALA A 50 0.17 -33.40 13.73
C ALA A 50 0.39 -33.47 15.25
N LEU A 51 0.23 -32.33 15.97
CA LEU A 51 0.57 -32.28 17.40
C LEU A 51 -0.47 -32.92 18.27
N LEU A 52 -1.76 -32.79 18.02
CA LEU A 52 -2.81 -33.41 18.83
C LEU A 52 -2.70 -34.96 18.83
N PRO A 53 -2.61 -35.64 17.68
CA PRO A 53 -2.37 -37.08 17.69
C PRO A 53 -1.02 -37.49 18.32
N ALA A 54 0.04 -36.66 18.08
CA ALA A 54 1.35 -36.93 18.68
C ALA A 54 1.29 -36.89 20.21
N VAL A 55 0.65 -35.89 20.81
CA VAL A 55 0.48 -35.78 22.27
C VAL A 55 -0.28 -36.96 22.80
N LEU A 56 -1.40 -37.37 22.14
CA LEU A 56 -2.20 -38.52 22.58
C LEU A 56 -1.38 -39.82 22.56
N VAL A 57 -0.57 -40.03 21.50
CA VAL A 57 0.27 -41.24 21.40
C VAL A 57 1.47 -41.19 22.35
N LEU A 58 2.14 -40.02 22.47
CA LEU A 58 3.28 -39.84 23.36
C LEU A 58 2.93 -39.97 24.86
N ILE A 59 1.67 -39.78 25.24
CA ILE A 59 1.16 -40.00 26.58
C ILE A 59 0.56 -41.41 26.69
N GLY A 60 -0.28 -41.82 25.76
CA GLY A 60 -1.02 -43.06 25.79
C GLY A 60 -0.15 -44.33 25.73
N CYS A 61 0.84 -44.35 24.81
CA CYS A 61 1.71 -45.53 24.70
C CYS A 61 2.59 -45.78 25.92
N PRO A 62 3.28 -44.79 26.53
CA PRO A 62 3.99 -45.02 27.81
C PRO A 62 3.11 -45.43 28.96
N LEU A 63 1.89 -44.90 29.07
CA LEU A 63 0.92 -45.31 30.08
C LEU A 63 0.49 -46.77 29.89
N LEU A 64 0.20 -47.15 28.65
CA LEU A 64 -0.20 -48.50 28.27
C LEU A 64 0.93 -49.51 28.55
N LEU A 65 2.18 -49.16 28.19
CA LEU A 65 3.36 -49.94 28.51
C LEU A 65 3.60 -50.00 30.02
N GLY A 66 3.43 -48.89 30.73
CA GLY A 66 3.61 -48.78 32.18
C GLY A 66 2.60 -49.62 33.01
N TRP A 67 1.40 -49.82 32.47
CA TRP A 67 0.41 -50.70 33.07
C TRP A 67 0.94 -52.13 33.24
N ARG A 68 1.68 -52.63 32.24
CA ARG A 68 2.24 -53.99 32.26
C ARG A 68 3.64 -54.04 32.84
N TRP A 69 4.49 -53.07 32.46
CA TRP A 69 5.88 -52.93 32.93
C TRP A 69 6.18 -51.46 33.29
N PRO A 70 6.06 -51.05 34.55
CA PRO A 70 6.29 -49.68 34.97
C PRO A 70 7.64 -49.11 34.52
N ALA A 71 8.71 -49.90 34.61
CA ALA A 71 10.04 -49.48 34.17
C ALA A 71 10.14 -49.18 32.65
N MET A 72 9.42 -49.97 31.84
CA MET A 72 9.38 -49.75 30.39
C MET A 72 8.56 -48.50 30.01
N GLY A 73 7.41 -48.31 30.69
CA GLY A 73 6.60 -47.08 30.51
C GLY A 73 7.38 -45.82 30.88
N VAL A 74 8.10 -45.84 32.00
CA VAL A 74 8.98 -44.74 32.42
C VAL A 74 10.11 -44.53 31.43
N LEU A 75 10.76 -45.59 30.95
CA LEU A 75 11.85 -45.50 29.98
C LEU A 75 11.39 -44.83 28.69
N VAL A 76 10.28 -45.29 28.11
CA VAL A 76 9.74 -44.71 26.85
C VAL A 76 9.22 -43.29 27.06
N GLY A 77 8.49 -43.04 28.16
CA GLY A 77 7.92 -41.73 28.49
C GLY A 77 8.98 -40.67 28.78
N ALA A 78 9.95 -41.00 29.66
CA ALA A 78 11.06 -40.09 29.97
C ALA A 78 11.97 -39.85 28.77
N GLY A 79 12.23 -40.92 27.99
CA GLY A 79 12.99 -40.82 26.75
C GLY A 79 12.30 -39.95 25.68
N ALA A 80 10.99 -40.11 25.53
CA ALA A 80 10.20 -39.24 24.63
C ALA A 80 10.20 -37.79 25.10
N LEU A 81 10.00 -37.55 26.41
CA LEU A 81 10.03 -36.19 26.97
C LEU A 81 11.40 -35.52 26.79
N ALA A 82 12.48 -36.25 27.08
CA ALA A 82 13.84 -35.77 26.89
C ALA A 82 14.13 -35.44 25.41
N TYR A 83 13.69 -36.31 24.49
CA TYR A 83 13.83 -36.07 23.06
C TYR A 83 13.08 -34.81 22.60
N VAL A 84 11.82 -34.65 22.99
CA VAL A 84 11.01 -33.46 22.66
C VAL A 84 11.65 -32.21 23.23
N SER A 85 12.10 -32.25 24.50
CA SER A 85 12.76 -31.11 25.15
C SER A 85 14.03 -30.68 24.42
N VAL A 86 14.89 -31.64 24.03
CA VAL A 86 16.09 -31.37 23.22
C VAL A 86 15.72 -30.81 21.85
N SER A 87 14.74 -31.39 21.18
CA SER A 87 14.28 -30.92 19.87
C SER A 87 13.76 -29.48 19.91
N VAL A 88 12.98 -29.13 20.95
CA VAL A 88 12.50 -27.76 21.19
C VAL A 88 13.68 -26.83 21.45
N ALA A 89 14.60 -27.20 22.33
CA ALA A 89 15.78 -26.38 22.66
C ALA A 89 16.66 -26.12 21.42
N LEU A 90 16.92 -27.12 20.59
CA LEU A 90 17.68 -26.95 19.34
C LEU A 90 16.95 -26.08 18.32
N SER A 91 15.63 -26.25 18.19
CA SER A 91 14.80 -25.46 17.29
C SER A 91 14.78 -23.98 17.70
N LEU A 92 14.48 -23.70 18.96
CA LEU A 92 14.40 -22.34 19.49
C LEU A 92 15.76 -21.65 19.60
N GLY A 93 16.80 -22.39 20.02
CA GLY A 93 18.12 -21.83 20.26
C GLY A 93 18.97 -21.64 19.02
N LEU A 94 18.87 -22.52 18.04
CA LEU A 94 19.75 -22.52 16.86
C LEU A 94 19.04 -22.16 15.55
N ILE A 95 17.89 -22.83 15.28
CA ILE A 95 17.23 -22.69 13.98
C ILE A 95 16.43 -21.39 13.91
N ALA A 96 15.65 -21.06 14.91
CA ALA A 96 14.76 -19.89 14.90
C ALA A 96 15.52 -18.56 14.70
N PRO A 97 16.62 -18.25 15.40
CA PRO A 97 17.39 -17.02 15.18
C PRO A 97 17.97 -16.93 13.77
N ALA A 98 18.48 -18.06 13.24
CA ALA A 98 19.01 -18.11 11.88
C ALA A 98 17.90 -17.91 10.82
N ALA A 99 16.74 -18.53 11.03
CA ALA A 99 15.58 -18.39 10.15
C ALA A 99 15.05 -16.95 10.12
N ARG A 100 14.97 -16.26 11.26
CA ARG A 100 14.59 -14.83 11.32
C ARG A 100 15.51 -13.96 10.45
N LEU A 101 16.81 -14.17 10.52
CA LEU A 101 17.78 -13.43 9.70
C LEU A 101 17.67 -13.77 8.20
N SER A 102 17.35 -15.01 7.86
CA SER A 102 17.10 -15.44 6.48
C SER A 102 15.82 -14.81 5.94
N ASN A 103 14.73 -14.83 6.70
CA ASN A 103 13.43 -14.25 6.32
C ASN A 103 13.52 -12.73 6.12
N ALA A 104 14.25 -12.02 7.00
CA ALA A 104 14.50 -10.59 6.83
C ALA A 104 15.25 -10.27 5.54
N GLN A 105 16.19 -11.16 5.13
CA GLN A 105 16.90 -10.97 3.86
C GLN A 105 16.06 -11.37 2.65
N ASP A 106 15.16 -12.35 2.78
CA ASP A 106 14.18 -12.73 1.75
C ASP A 106 13.23 -11.54 1.44
N THR A 107 12.77 -10.84 2.47
CA THR A 107 11.96 -9.62 2.29
C THR A 107 12.74 -8.53 1.54
N ARG A 108 14.03 -8.33 1.85
CA ARG A 108 14.88 -7.38 1.13
C ARG A 108 15.12 -7.78 -0.32
N MET A 109 15.31 -9.07 -0.58
CA MET A 109 15.43 -9.60 -1.93
C MET A 109 14.15 -9.33 -2.74
N GLY A 110 12.99 -9.64 -2.16
CA GLY A 110 11.71 -9.36 -2.79
C GLY A 110 11.51 -7.87 -3.11
N GLY A 111 11.92 -6.98 -2.20
CA GLY A 111 11.90 -5.54 -2.43
C GLY A 111 12.81 -5.09 -3.58
N ALA A 112 14.06 -5.59 -3.63
CA ALA A 112 15.01 -5.25 -4.69
C ALA A 112 14.55 -5.76 -6.07
N LEU A 113 13.98 -6.96 -6.14
CA LEU A 113 13.42 -7.50 -7.38
C LEU A 113 12.24 -6.64 -7.88
N ALA A 114 11.33 -6.31 -6.99
CA ALA A 114 10.15 -5.55 -7.35
C ALA A 114 10.51 -4.12 -7.78
N ASP A 115 11.49 -3.48 -7.13
CA ASP A 115 12.02 -2.16 -7.51
C ASP A 115 12.60 -2.18 -8.92
N ALA A 116 13.50 -3.11 -9.21
CA ALA A 116 14.13 -3.26 -10.53
C ALA A 116 13.10 -3.57 -11.64
N ILE A 117 12.08 -4.41 -11.36
CA ILE A 117 11.02 -4.74 -12.31
C ILE A 117 10.11 -3.53 -12.57
N THR A 118 9.74 -2.81 -11.52
CA THR A 118 8.88 -1.61 -11.64
C THR A 118 9.59 -0.50 -12.42
N CYS A 119 10.90 -0.33 -12.20
CA CYS A 119 11.73 0.67 -12.87
C CYS A 119 12.40 0.15 -14.16
N ASN A 120 11.90 -0.94 -14.77
CA ASN A 120 12.53 -1.59 -15.93
C ASN A 120 12.76 -0.62 -17.10
N THR A 121 11.84 0.30 -17.36
CA THR A 121 12.00 1.31 -18.41
C THR A 121 13.26 2.17 -18.18
N ALA A 122 13.53 2.58 -16.93
CA ALA A 122 14.73 3.34 -16.60
C ALA A 122 15.98 2.46 -16.77
N VAL A 123 15.95 1.20 -16.31
CA VAL A 123 17.07 0.25 -16.51
C VAL A 123 17.41 0.13 -17.98
N LYS A 124 16.39 -0.05 -18.84
CA LYS A 124 16.56 -0.15 -20.31
C LYS A 124 17.08 1.13 -20.92
N SER A 125 16.53 2.28 -20.54
CA SER A 125 16.91 3.58 -21.09
C SER A 125 18.38 3.93 -20.84
N PHE A 126 18.96 3.42 -19.75
CA PHE A 126 20.37 3.68 -19.40
C PHE A 126 21.30 2.50 -19.69
N GLY A 127 20.81 1.41 -20.34
CA GLY A 127 21.60 0.20 -20.58
C GLY A 127 22.19 -0.36 -19.29
N ALA A 128 21.40 -0.33 -18.21
CA ALA A 128 21.88 -0.53 -16.85
C ALA A 128 21.66 -1.97 -16.32
N GLU A 129 21.26 -2.91 -17.18
CA GLU A 129 20.95 -4.29 -16.79
C GLU A 129 22.09 -4.94 -16.00
N GLY A 130 23.33 -4.82 -16.49
CA GLY A 130 24.50 -5.40 -15.81
C GLY A 130 24.77 -4.77 -14.42
N ARG A 131 24.40 -3.49 -14.22
CA ARG A 131 24.52 -2.84 -12.90
C ARG A 131 23.46 -3.36 -11.93
N GLU A 132 22.23 -3.53 -12.40
CA GLU A 132 21.15 -4.08 -11.58
C GLU A 132 21.36 -5.56 -11.27
N ASP A 133 21.89 -6.35 -12.23
CA ASP A 133 22.31 -7.74 -11.97
C ASP A 133 23.38 -7.81 -10.89
N ALA A 134 24.39 -6.94 -10.95
CA ALA A 134 25.46 -6.89 -9.93
C ALA A 134 24.93 -6.45 -8.55
N ARG A 135 23.99 -5.48 -8.53
CA ARG A 135 23.30 -5.02 -7.30
C ARG A 135 22.48 -6.13 -6.67
N LEU A 136 21.64 -6.78 -7.47
CA LEU A 136 20.82 -7.91 -7.04
C LEU A 136 21.69 -9.08 -6.59
N GLY A 137 22.79 -9.35 -7.31
CA GLY A 137 23.76 -10.40 -6.98
C GLY A 137 24.32 -10.28 -5.56
N LYS A 138 24.60 -9.05 -5.08
CA LYS A 138 25.03 -8.81 -3.68
C LYS A 138 23.93 -9.18 -2.68
N VAL A 139 22.67 -8.87 -2.99
CA VAL A 139 21.52 -9.19 -2.14
C VAL A 139 21.30 -10.72 -2.10
N LEU A 140 21.35 -11.36 -3.27
CA LEU A 140 21.20 -12.81 -3.43
C LEU A 140 22.32 -13.59 -2.72
N ASN A 141 23.57 -13.15 -2.83
CA ASN A 141 24.69 -13.78 -2.13
C ASN A 141 24.51 -13.75 -0.61
N LYS A 142 24.06 -12.60 -0.07
CA LYS A 142 23.79 -12.48 1.37
C LYS A 142 22.60 -13.33 1.80
N TRP A 143 21.53 -13.37 1.01
CA TRP A 143 20.38 -14.24 1.23
C TRP A 143 20.77 -15.72 1.18
N GLY A 144 21.49 -16.14 0.15
CA GLY A 144 21.95 -17.51 -0.02
C GLY A 144 22.84 -17.98 1.13
N TRP A 145 23.76 -17.13 1.62
CA TRP A 145 24.60 -17.45 2.78
C TRP A 145 23.78 -17.65 4.07
N ARG A 146 22.81 -16.76 4.34
CA ARG A 146 21.93 -16.87 5.52
C ARG A 146 21.02 -18.09 5.45
N THR A 147 20.44 -18.35 4.29
CA THR A 147 19.56 -19.49 4.06
C THR A 147 20.36 -20.81 4.19
N ARG A 148 21.56 -20.87 3.61
CA ARG A 148 22.45 -22.04 3.78
C ARG A 148 22.79 -22.28 5.25
N ARG A 149 23.07 -21.22 6.01
CA ARG A 149 23.33 -21.33 7.45
C ARG A 149 22.14 -21.90 8.21
N THR A 150 20.93 -21.46 7.89
CA THR A 150 19.69 -22.01 8.47
C THR A 150 19.55 -23.50 8.15
N TRP A 151 19.78 -23.90 6.90
CA TRP A 151 19.72 -25.30 6.49
C TRP A 151 20.78 -26.16 7.17
N MET A 152 21.99 -25.62 7.34
CA MET A 152 23.05 -26.34 8.08
C MET A 152 22.65 -26.58 9.52
N PHE A 153 22.11 -25.58 10.23
CA PHE A 153 21.61 -25.76 11.60
C PHE A 153 20.45 -26.75 11.65
N ALA A 154 19.52 -26.71 10.72
CA ALA A 154 18.44 -27.67 10.61
C ALA A 154 18.97 -29.11 10.38
N SER A 155 19.96 -29.29 9.50
CA SER A 155 20.58 -30.58 9.24
C SER A 155 21.34 -31.13 10.44
N HIS A 156 22.12 -30.28 11.14
CA HIS A 156 22.82 -30.71 12.35
C HIS A 156 21.82 -31.07 13.48
N SER A 157 20.75 -30.27 13.64
CA SER A 157 19.68 -30.58 14.58
C SER A 157 19.00 -31.91 14.23
N GLY A 158 18.70 -32.15 12.96
CA GLY A 158 18.13 -33.42 12.49
C GLY A 158 19.05 -34.61 12.75
N ALA A 159 20.37 -34.47 12.52
CA ALA A 159 21.35 -35.50 12.83
C ALA A 159 21.41 -35.81 14.35
N ALA A 160 21.44 -34.78 15.18
CA ALA A 160 21.39 -34.94 16.65
C ALA A 160 20.10 -35.65 17.12
N GLN A 161 18.97 -35.28 16.55
CA GLN A 161 17.68 -35.93 16.80
C GLN A 161 17.69 -37.41 16.39
N MET A 162 18.25 -37.73 15.21
CA MET A 162 18.37 -39.10 14.72
C MET A 162 19.24 -39.97 15.66
N ILE A 163 20.35 -39.43 16.16
CA ILE A 163 21.23 -40.09 17.12
C ILE A 163 20.47 -40.33 18.44
N ALA A 164 19.72 -39.34 18.94
CA ALA A 164 18.92 -39.48 20.14
C ALA A 164 17.85 -40.59 20.01
N LEU A 165 17.14 -40.61 18.84
CA LEU A 165 16.17 -41.66 18.54
C LEU A 165 16.78 -43.03 18.46
N LEU A 166 17.98 -43.15 17.84
CA LEU A 166 18.72 -44.41 17.76
C LEU A 166 19.12 -44.91 19.15
N ALA A 167 19.62 -44.03 20.02
CA ALA A 167 19.95 -44.35 21.41
C ALA A 167 18.73 -44.82 22.19
N LEU A 168 17.62 -44.13 22.10
CA LEU A 168 16.34 -44.51 22.74
C LEU A 168 15.86 -45.87 22.20
N ARG A 169 15.92 -46.10 20.90
CA ARG A 169 15.59 -47.38 20.27
C ARG A 169 16.44 -48.52 20.84
N THR A 170 17.77 -48.35 20.86
CA THR A 170 18.70 -49.34 21.35
C THR A 170 18.43 -49.69 22.83
N LEU A 171 18.12 -48.67 23.64
CA LEU A 171 17.77 -48.83 25.03
C LEU A 171 16.47 -49.63 25.26
N VAL A 172 15.42 -49.28 24.47
CA VAL A 172 14.11 -49.97 24.54
C VAL A 172 14.22 -51.44 24.11
N VAL A 173 14.89 -51.68 22.95
CA VAL A 173 15.12 -53.01 22.40
C VAL A 173 15.97 -53.85 23.38
N GLY A 174 17.07 -53.28 23.91
CA GLY A 174 17.95 -53.94 24.86
C GLY A 174 17.27 -54.28 26.14
N CYS A 175 16.42 -53.37 26.67
CA CYS A 175 15.64 -53.64 27.86
C CYS A 175 14.58 -54.75 27.63
N ALA A 176 13.88 -54.74 26.47
CA ALA A 176 12.94 -55.80 26.11
C ALA A 176 13.59 -57.16 25.97
N ALA A 177 14.77 -57.23 25.30
CA ALA A 177 15.55 -58.47 25.17
C ALA A 177 16.10 -58.98 26.52
N TRP A 178 16.52 -58.08 27.40
CA TRP A 178 16.98 -58.44 28.76
C TRP A 178 15.83 -58.99 29.59
N LEU A 179 14.61 -58.42 29.58
CA LEU A 179 13.44 -58.94 30.26
C LEU A 179 13.05 -60.34 29.74
N TRP A 180 13.14 -60.54 28.41
CA TRP A 180 12.88 -61.84 27.80
C TRP A 180 13.89 -62.88 28.25
N TRP A 181 15.19 -62.56 28.20
CA TRP A 181 16.25 -63.44 28.66
C TRP A 181 16.11 -63.82 30.14
N ARG A 182 15.65 -62.91 31.00
CA ARG A 182 15.34 -63.16 32.38
C ARG A 182 14.07 -63.96 32.60
N GLY A 183 13.37 -64.39 31.59
CA GLY A 183 12.09 -65.11 31.67
C GLY A 183 10.95 -64.29 32.24
N ARG A 184 11.10 -62.93 32.33
CA ARG A 184 10.06 -62.01 32.84
C ARG A 184 9.13 -61.46 31.75
N ALA A 185 9.40 -61.74 30.48
CA ALA A 185 8.60 -61.38 29.34
C ALA A 185 8.49 -62.55 28.34
N THR A 186 7.35 -62.68 27.68
CA THR A 186 7.09 -63.61 26.61
C THR A 186 7.50 -63.02 25.26
N ALA A 187 7.59 -63.82 24.20
CA ALA A 187 7.86 -63.33 22.85
C ALA A 187 6.76 -62.34 22.38
N GLY A 188 5.50 -62.56 22.78
CA GLY A 188 4.38 -61.64 22.53
C GLY A 188 4.53 -60.29 23.23
N ASP A 189 5.07 -60.31 24.46
CA ASP A 189 5.36 -59.06 25.20
C ASP A 189 6.44 -58.25 24.54
N VAL A 190 7.54 -58.89 24.04
CA VAL A 190 8.58 -58.18 23.25
C VAL A 190 8.02 -57.56 21.97
N THR A 191 7.16 -58.30 21.27
CA THR A 191 6.49 -57.80 20.08
C THR A 191 5.62 -56.59 20.40
N PHE A 192 4.86 -56.65 21.52
CA PHE A 192 4.03 -55.53 21.95
C PHE A 192 4.86 -54.29 22.27
N VAL A 193 5.95 -54.41 23.01
CA VAL A 193 6.88 -53.29 23.30
C VAL A 193 7.46 -52.69 22.04
N LEU A 194 7.92 -53.54 21.12
CA LEU A 194 8.52 -53.06 19.85
C LEU A 194 7.46 -52.33 18.98
N THR A 195 6.28 -52.90 18.85
CA THR A 195 5.19 -52.25 18.08
C THR A 195 4.79 -50.91 18.70
N SER A 196 4.58 -50.86 20.00
CA SER A 196 4.27 -49.60 20.71
C SER A 196 5.37 -48.57 20.55
N TYR A 197 6.65 -48.97 20.62
CA TYR A 197 7.79 -48.09 20.40
C TYR A 197 7.84 -47.57 18.95
N PHE A 198 7.57 -48.42 17.94
CA PHE A 198 7.57 -48.00 16.56
C PHE A 198 6.50 -46.90 16.29
N ILE A 199 5.33 -47.01 16.95
CA ILE A 199 4.30 -45.98 16.87
C ILE A 199 4.83 -44.67 17.46
N VAL A 200 5.38 -44.72 18.70
CA VAL A 200 5.98 -43.57 19.39
C VAL A 200 7.11 -42.96 18.56
N HIS A 201 7.99 -43.78 17.99
CA HIS A 201 9.12 -43.35 17.15
C HIS A 201 8.66 -42.55 15.91
N GLY A 202 7.56 -42.97 15.25
CA GLY A 202 7.00 -42.26 14.11
C GLY A 202 6.63 -40.81 14.49
N TYR A 203 5.92 -40.61 15.58
CA TYR A 203 5.53 -39.27 16.05
C TYR A 203 6.72 -38.44 16.55
N LEU A 204 7.68 -39.07 17.23
CA LEU A 204 8.88 -38.37 17.69
C LEU A 204 9.73 -37.86 16.54
N ARG A 205 9.94 -38.67 15.48
CA ARG A 205 10.77 -38.33 14.34
C ARG A 205 10.37 -37.00 13.73
N ASP A 206 9.05 -36.75 13.60
CA ASP A 206 8.53 -35.61 12.86
C ASP A 206 8.30 -34.38 13.79
N THR A 207 8.51 -34.53 15.11
CA THR A 207 8.32 -33.45 16.12
C THR A 207 9.14 -32.20 15.78
N GLY A 208 10.40 -32.34 15.35
CA GLY A 208 11.26 -31.21 14.99
C GLY A 208 10.68 -30.37 13.84
N GLN A 209 10.11 -31.04 12.83
CA GLN A 209 9.45 -30.38 11.71
C GLN A 209 8.16 -29.64 12.14
N HIS A 210 7.36 -30.27 13.02
CA HIS A 210 6.14 -29.65 13.53
C HIS A 210 6.42 -28.39 14.34
N ILE A 211 7.47 -28.42 15.18
CA ILE A 211 7.93 -27.23 15.92
C ILE A 211 8.39 -26.14 14.96
N ALA A 212 9.16 -26.47 13.92
CA ALA A 212 9.60 -25.51 12.92
C ALA A 212 8.43 -24.90 12.13
N ASN A 213 7.44 -25.72 11.78
CA ASN A 213 6.22 -25.27 11.10
C ASN A 213 5.41 -24.32 11.99
N LEU A 214 5.22 -24.68 13.26
CA LEU A 214 4.51 -23.82 14.22
C LEU A 214 5.20 -22.45 14.38
N GLN A 215 6.54 -22.45 14.53
CA GLN A 215 7.30 -21.21 14.61
C GLN A 215 7.18 -20.36 13.34
N ARG A 216 7.23 -21.00 12.16
CA ARG A 216 7.05 -20.30 10.89
C ARG A 216 5.67 -19.66 10.82
N SER A 217 4.63 -20.42 11.14
CA SER A 217 3.24 -19.95 11.14
C SER A 217 3.06 -18.75 12.07
N VAL A 218 3.57 -18.83 13.30
CA VAL A 218 3.50 -17.71 14.26
C VAL A 218 4.21 -16.46 13.72
N ASN A 219 5.42 -16.59 13.19
CA ASN A 219 6.16 -15.45 12.66
C ASN A 219 5.48 -14.81 11.43
N GLU A 220 4.92 -15.63 10.53
CA GLU A 220 4.21 -15.11 9.34
C GLU A 220 2.86 -14.49 9.69
N MET A 221 2.19 -14.99 10.74
CA MET A 221 0.98 -14.37 11.29
C MET A 221 1.28 -13.06 12.02
N GLU A 222 2.39 -12.98 12.76
CA GLU A 222 2.83 -11.75 13.46
C GLU A 222 2.99 -10.59 12.47
N ASP A 223 3.58 -10.84 11.30
CA ASP A 223 3.72 -9.85 10.23
C ASP A 223 2.36 -9.32 9.73
N MET A 224 1.32 -10.17 9.69
CA MET A 224 -0.02 -9.78 9.28
C MET A 224 -0.79 -9.09 10.43
N VAL A 225 -0.72 -9.62 11.64
CA VAL A 225 -1.32 -9.02 12.85
C VAL A 225 -0.73 -7.64 13.12
N GLY A 226 0.52 -7.40 12.72
CA GLY A 226 1.15 -6.09 12.77
C GLY A 226 0.33 -4.98 12.09
N PHE A 227 -0.49 -5.31 11.09
CA PHE A 227 -1.42 -4.33 10.51
C PHE A 227 -2.53 -3.93 11.49
N GLU A 228 -2.98 -4.82 12.37
CA GLU A 228 -4.04 -4.54 13.35
C GLU A 228 -3.59 -3.57 14.44
N THR A 229 -2.32 -3.60 14.80
CA THR A 229 -1.75 -2.76 15.87
C THR A 229 -1.33 -1.38 15.38
N GLN A 230 -1.17 -1.19 14.05
CA GLN A 230 -0.76 0.10 13.49
C GLN A 230 -1.93 1.09 13.47
N PRO A 231 -1.71 2.37 13.83
CA PRO A 231 -2.74 3.39 13.73
C PRO A 231 -3.10 3.65 12.25
N LEU A 232 -4.36 3.87 11.97
CA LEU A 232 -4.83 4.19 10.60
C LEU A 232 -4.31 5.55 10.10
N GLY A 233 -3.91 6.43 11.02
CA GLY A 233 -3.53 7.81 10.74
C GLY A 233 -4.75 8.72 10.82
N VAL A 234 -5.56 8.76 9.75
CA VAL A 234 -6.81 9.51 9.74
C VAL A 234 -7.99 8.53 9.83
N ALA A 235 -8.77 8.63 10.89
CA ALA A 235 -9.93 7.77 11.12
C ALA A 235 -11.20 8.60 11.33
N ASP A 236 -12.34 8.02 11.02
CA ASP A 236 -13.61 8.66 11.34
C ASP A 236 -13.81 8.70 12.86
N ARG A 237 -14.19 9.85 13.38
CA ARG A 237 -14.48 10.02 14.79
C ARG A 237 -15.74 9.25 15.18
N ALA A 238 -15.82 8.81 16.43
CA ALA A 238 -17.05 8.21 16.95
C ALA A 238 -18.21 9.19 16.79
N GLY A 239 -19.29 8.74 16.12
CA GLY A 239 -20.45 9.58 15.84
C GLY A 239 -20.33 10.45 14.59
N ALA A 240 -19.31 10.27 13.76
CA ALA A 240 -19.19 10.94 12.47
C ALA A 240 -20.43 10.64 11.60
N ARG A 241 -20.97 11.70 10.96
CA ARG A 241 -22.17 11.61 10.11
C ARG A 241 -21.82 11.84 8.65
N PRO A 242 -22.59 11.30 7.70
CA PRO A 242 -22.40 11.65 6.30
C PRO A 242 -22.57 13.17 6.08
N ILE A 243 -21.63 13.78 5.33
CA ILE A 243 -21.75 15.17 4.90
C ILE A 243 -22.70 15.27 3.71
N ARG A 244 -23.39 16.40 3.63
CA ARG A 244 -24.16 16.79 2.44
C ARG A 244 -23.73 18.18 2.01
N VAL A 245 -23.10 18.27 0.85
CA VAL A 245 -22.68 19.52 0.23
C VAL A 245 -23.75 19.95 -0.77
N THR A 246 -24.26 21.17 -0.61
CA THR A 246 -25.34 21.73 -1.44
C THR A 246 -24.91 22.99 -2.17
N ALA A 247 -24.16 23.85 -1.52
CA ALA A 247 -23.70 25.12 -2.07
C ALA A 247 -22.22 25.07 -2.46
N GLY A 248 -21.41 24.33 -1.71
CA GLY A 248 -19.99 24.18 -1.97
C GLY A 248 -19.12 25.29 -1.37
N GLU A 249 -19.58 25.93 -0.27
CA GLU A 249 -18.75 26.85 0.49
C GLU A 249 -17.62 26.10 1.20
N ILE A 250 -16.39 26.66 1.21
CA ILE A 250 -15.24 26.07 1.89
C ILE A 250 -14.59 27.13 2.78
N VAL A 251 -14.39 26.80 4.05
CA VAL A 251 -13.76 27.69 5.04
C VAL A 251 -12.64 26.97 5.76
N PHE A 252 -11.42 27.49 5.68
CA PHE A 252 -10.31 27.17 6.56
C PHE A 252 -10.32 28.21 7.68
N ASP A 253 -10.47 27.78 8.93
CA ASP A 253 -10.56 28.64 10.11
C ASP A 253 -9.37 28.37 11.04
N ARG A 254 -8.39 29.26 11.01
CA ARG A 254 -7.15 29.22 11.83
C ARG A 254 -6.45 27.86 11.80
N VAL A 255 -6.31 27.31 10.61
CA VAL A 255 -5.74 25.99 10.41
C VAL A 255 -4.25 25.98 10.70
N ASN A 256 -3.83 25.07 11.57
CA ASN A 256 -2.44 24.75 11.83
C ASN A 256 -2.14 23.35 11.33
N PHE A 257 -1.05 23.20 10.60
CA PHE A 257 -0.68 21.89 10.04
C PHE A 257 0.83 21.72 9.89
N ARG A 258 1.30 20.51 10.22
CA ARG A 258 2.68 20.05 9.98
C ARG A 258 2.69 18.59 9.53
N TYR A 259 3.64 18.22 8.67
CA TYR A 259 3.86 16.83 8.28
C TYR A 259 4.68 16.07 9.32
N GLY A 260 4.19 14.94 9.76
CA GLY A 260 4.92 13.99 10.60
C GLY A 260 5.67 14.64 11.76
N MET A 261 7.00 14.45 11.80
CA MET A 261 7.88 14.97 12.86
C MET A 261 8.58 16.29 12.49
N GLN A 262 8.13 17.00 11.45
CA GLN A 262 8.69 18.30 11.12
C GLN A 262 8.52 19.27 12.29
N VAL A 263 9.59 20.04 12.60
CA VAL A 263 9.60 20.99 13.72
C VAL A 263 8.72 22.19 13.40
N GLU A 264 8.80 22.69 12.17
CA GLU A 264 8.04 23.86 11.75
C GLU A 264 6.71 23.48 11.09
N PRO A 265 5.60 24.12 11.48
CA PRO A 265 4.33 23.94 10.80
C PRO A 265 4.38 24.58 9.41
N LEU A 266 3.76 23.92 8.43
CA LEU A 266 3.59 24.45 7.09
C LEU A 266 2.50 25.54 7.07
N PHE A 267 1.36 25.28 7.74
CA PHE A 267 0.31 26.28 7.92
C PHE A 267 0.30 26.74 9.39
N ARG A 268 0.21 28.10 9.58
CA ARG A 268 0.12 28.76 10.87
C ARG A 268 -1.07 29.70 10.86
N ASP A 269 -2.09 29.40 11.66
CA ASP A 269 -3.35 30.14 11.74
C ASP A 269 -3.96 30.52 10.36
N PHE A 270 -3.77 29.59 9.41
CA PHE A 270 -4.18 29.77 8.02
C PHE A 270 -5.70 29.87 7.93
N SER A 271 -6.19 30.98 7.38
CA SER A 271 -7.62 31.23 7.24
C SER A 271 -7.94 31.72 5.84
N ILE A 272 -8.90 31.06 5.18
CA ILE A 272 -9.39 31.43 3.87
C ILE A 272 -10.83 30.96 3.70
N ARG A 273 -11.62 31.71 2.93
CA ARG A 273 -12.97 31.37 2.55
C ARG A 273 -13.11 31.33 1.03
N ILE A 274 -13.73 30.29 0.51
CA ILE A 274 -14.09 30.12 -0.90
C ILE A 274 -15.60 30.11 -0.97
N GLU A 275 -16.16 31.03 -1.74
CA GLU A 275 -17.60 31.20 -1.86
C GLU A 275 -18.26 30.09 -2.71
N PRO A 276 -19.56 29.82 -2.51
CA PRO A 276 -20.29 28.88 -3.34
C PRO A 276 -20.17 29.19 -4.84
N GLY A 277 -19.80 28.19 -5.64
CA GLY A 277 -19.67 28.33 -7.08
C GLY A 277 -18.43 29.12 -7.55
N GLU A 278 -17.57 29.55 -6.63
CA GLU A 278 -16.36 30.32 -6.95
C GLU A 278 -15.28 29.39 -7.56
N ARG A 279 -14.59 29.90 -8.60
CA ARG A 279 -13.47 29.23 -9.24
C ARG A 279 -12.16 29.87 -8.79
N VAL A 280 -11.43 29.16 -7.92
CA VAL A 280 -10.22 29.68 -7.29
C VAL A 280 -8.97 29.01 -7.84
N GLY A 281 -8.00 29.80 -8.25
CA GLY A 281 -6.69 29.35 -8.68
C GLY A 281 -5.67 29.36 -7.54
N LEU A 282 -4.95 28.25 -7.35
CA LEU A 282 -3.82 28.20 -6.45
C LEU A 282 -2.52 28.29 -7.26
N VAL A 283 -1.76 29.35 -7.05
CA VAL A 283 -0.50 29.65 -7.75
C VAL A 283 0.62 29.82 -6.74
N GLY A 284 1.86 29.55 -7.10
CA GLY A 284 3.01 29.70 -6.21
C GLY A 284 4.12 28.69 -6.53
N HIS A 285 5.29 28.87 -5.92
CA HIS A 285 6.43 27.98 -6.12
C HIS A 285 6.16 26.54 -5.67
N SER A 286 6.97 25.58 -6.15
CA SER A 286 6.94 24.22 -5.62
C SER A 286 7.22 24.22 -4.12
N GLY A 287 6.47 23.46 -3.35
CA GLY A 287 6.60 23.43 -1.87
C GLY A 287 5.88 24.54 -1.12
N SER A 288 5.21 25.50 -1.80
CA SER A 288 4.52 26.62 -1.12
C SER A 288 3.27 26.26 -0.32
N GLY A 289 2.76 25.01 -0.42
CA GLY A 289 1.59 24.55 0.35
C GLY A 289 0.34 24.21 -0.45
N LYS A 290 0.28 24.49 -1.77
CA LYS A 290 -0.90 24.24 -2.63
C LYS A 290 -1.43 22.81 -2.57
N THR A 291 -0.56 21.83 -2.77
CA THR A 291 -0.93 20.40 -2.70
C THR A 291 -1.36 20.01 -1.28
N THR A 292 -0.77 20.63 -0.25
CA THR A 292 -1.16 20.39 1.14
C THR A 292 -2.55 20.93 1.42
N PHE A 293 -2.90 22.10 0.91
CA PHE A 293 -4.26 22.66 0.99
C PHE A 293 -5.30 21.65 0.46
N VAL A 294 -5.04 21.11 -0.74
CA VAL A 294 -5.91 20.08 -1.35
C VAL A 294 -5.97 18.80 -0.51
N LYS A 295 -4.83 18.32 -0.03
CA LYS A 295 -4.79 17.11 0.82
C LYS A 295 -5.57 17.27 2.11
N LEU A 296 -5.53 18.45 2.74
CA LEU A 296 -6.29 18.76 3.95
C LEU A 296 -7.80 18.86 3.67
N LEU A 297 -8.19 19.48 2.56
CA LEU A 297 -9.59 19.55 2.14
C LEU A 297 -10.20 18.15 1.90
N HIS A 298 -9.42 17.25 1.27
CA HIS A 298 -9.80 15.84 1.09
C HIS A 298 -9.67 15.00 2.37
N ARG A 299 -9.26 15.63 3.49
CA ARG A 299 -9.00 14.95 4.76
C ARG A 299 -8.12 13.70 4.57
N LEU A 300 -7.04 13.84 3.79
CA LEU A 300 -5.96 12.85 3.73
C LEU A 300 -5.03 12.96 4.95
N TYR A 301 -5.11 14.10 5.64
CA TYR A 301 -4.49 14.40 6.93
C TYR A 301 -5.47 15.16 7.79
N ASP A 302 -5.44 14.96 9.10
CA ASP A 302 -6.15 15.81 10.06
C ASP A 302 -5.27 17.04 10.40
N VAL A 303 -5.92 18.19 10.61
CA VAL A 303 -5.25 19.42 11.04
C VAL A 303 -4.74 19.29 12.48
N THR A 304 -3.64 19.97 12.82
CA THR A 304 -3.11 19.97 14.19
C THR A 304 -3.77 21.04 15.07
N GLY A 305 -4.44 22.03 14.48
CA GLY A 305 -5.23 23.06 15.14
C GLY A 305 -6.15 23.76 14.14
N GLY A 306 -7.15 24.47 14.64
CA GLY A 306 -8.19 25.05 13.79
C GLY A 306 -9.16 24.02 13.24
N ARG A 307 -9.87 24.37 12.16
CA ARG A 307 -10.84 23.47 11.50
C ARG A 307 -11.04 23.83 10.03
N ILE A 308 -11.52 22.85 9.27
CA ILE A 308 -11.94 23.05 7.88
C ILE A 308 -13.43 22.72 7.82
N VAL A 309 -14.19 23.62 7.22
CA VAL A 309 -15.66 23.55 7.18
C VAL A 309 -16.10 23.58 5.74
N VAL A 310 -17.03 22.70 5.36
CA VAL A 310 -17.68 22.68 4.04
C VAL A 310 -19.18 22.79 4.26
N ASP A 311 -19.81 23.80 3.68
CA ASP A 311 -21.23 24.14 3.89
C ASP A 311 -21.64 24.14 5.38
N GLY A 312 -20.85 24.80 6.25
CA GLY A 312 -21.09 24.87 7.69
C GLY A 312 -20.81 23.59 8.47
N GLN A 313 -20.34 22.51 7.82
CA GLN A 313 -20.04 21.21 8.43
C GLN A 313 -18.53 21.02 8.58
N ASP A 314 -18.04 20.82 9.81
CA ASP A 314 -16.63 20.53 10.06
C ASP A 314 -16.26 19.14 9.52
N ILE A 315 -15.30 19.09 8.59
CA ILE A 315 -14.88 17.85 7.95
C ILE A 315 -14.24 16.83 8.91
N ALA A 316 -13.81 17.26 10.09
CA ALA A 316 -13.30 16.35 11.12
C ALA A 316 -14.40 15.51 11.79
N HIS A 317 -15.66 15.93 11.69
CA HIS A 317 -16.82 15.29 12.30
C HIS A 317 -17.73 14.56 11.30
N VAL A 318 -17.32 14.47 10.03
CA VAL A 318 -18.05 13.73 9.00
C VAL A 318 -17.29 12.46 8.58
N THR A 319 -17.99 11.53 7.93
CA THR A 319 -17.34 10.32 7.41
C THR A 319 -16.51 10.66 6.16
N GLN A 320 -15.28 10.11 6.08
CA GLN A 320 -14.36 10.37 4.97
C GLN A 320 -14.94 9.94 3.61
N ASP A 321 -15.63 8.80 3.57
CA ASP A 321 -16.25 8.31 2.34
C ASP A 321 -17.32 9.30 1.81
N SER A 322 -18.16 9.86 2.68
CA SER A 322 -19.16 10.84 2.28
C SER A 322 -18.52 12.16 1.84
N LEU A 323 -17.47 12.62 2.52
CA LEU A 323 -16.74 13.83 2.16
C LEU A 323 -16.12 13.69 0.77
N ARG A 324 -15.35 12.61 0.54
CA ARG A 324 -14.66 12.37 -0.72
C ARG A 324 -15.61 12.11 -1.89
N ALA A 325 -16.82 11.61 -1.63
CA ALA A 325 -17.86 11.50 -2.64
C ALA A 325 -18.41 12.87 -3.11
N GLN A 326 -18.29 13.92 -2.28
CA GLN A 326 -18.73 15.29 -2.60
C GLN A 326 -17.59 16.17 -3.17
N LEU A 327 -16.35 15.66 -3.20
CA LEU A 327 -15.16 16.34 -3.68
C LEU A 327 -14.54 15.52 -4.81
N ALA A 328 -14.67 15.95 -6.06
CA ALA A 328 -14.02 15.24 -7.17
C ALA A 328 -12.60 15.79 -7.39
N LEU A 329 -11.61 14.90 -7.43
CA LEU A 329 -10.22 15.22 -7.71
C LEU A 329 -9.82 14.73 -9.10
N VAL A 330 -9.30 15.61 -9.94
CA VAL A 330 -8.61 15.28 -11.17
C VAL A 330 -7.11 15.55 -10.93
N PRO A 331 -6.28 14.52 -10.75
CA PRO A 331 -4.86 14.70 -10.45
C PRO A 331 -4.05 15.05 -11.69
N GLN A 332 -2.87 15.61 -11.48
CA GLN A 332 -1.90 15.93 -12.54
C GLN A 332 -1.51 14.70 -13.36
N GLU A 333 -1.22 13.59 -12.71
CA GLU A 333 -0.94 12.30 -13.35
C GLU A 333 -2.01 11.28 -12.98
N PRO A 334 -3.02 11.05 -13.83
CA PRO A 334 -4.07 10.10 -13.53
C PRO A 334 -3.58 8.66 -13.49
N ILE A 335 -3.84 7.98 -12.39
CA ILE A 335 -3.60 6.55 -12.27
C ILE A 335 -4.88 5.79 -12.64
N LEU A 336 -4.77 4.87 -13.60
CA LEU A 336 -5.85 4.00 -14.01
C LEU A 336 -5.64 2.58 -13.45
N PHE A 337 -6.72 1.95 -13.05
CA PHE A 337 -6.70 0.54 -12.65
C PHE A 337 -6.46 -0.36 -13.87
N HIS A 338 -5.78 -1.47 -13.69
CA HIS A 338 -5.66 -2.50 -14.73
C HIS A 338 -7.02 -3.19 -14.97
N ARG A 339 -7.95 -2.43 -15.52
CA ARG A 339 -9.33 -2.82 -15.83
C ARG A 339 -9.72 -2.24 -17.19
N SER A 340 -10.94 -2.51 -17.63
CA SER A 340 -11.49 -1.91 -18.84
C SER A 340 -11.68 -0.39 -18.70
N LEU A 341 -11.81 0.31 -19.83
CA LEU A 341 -12.12 1.75 -19.87
C LEU A 341 -13.46 2.05 -19.20
N VAL A 342 -14.49 1.22 -19.44
CA VAL A 342 -15.80 1.37 -18.81
C VAL A 342 -15.69 1.30 -17.29
N GLU A 343 -14.98 0.32 -16.73
CA GLU A 343 -14.79 0.18 -15.29
C GLU A 343 -13.96 1.35 -14.70
N ASN A 344 -12.98 1.82 -15.44
CA ASN A 344 -12.19 2.98 -15.05
C ASN A 344 -13.02 4.26 -14.97
N ILE A 345 -13.93 4.50 -15.91
CA ILE A 345 -14.84 5.67 -15.87
C ILE A 345 -15.91 5.47 -14.79
N ALA A 346 -16.52 4.29 -14.71
CA ALA A 346 -17.55 3.93 -13.74
C ALA A 346 -17.07 4.02 -12.28
N TYR A 347 -15.75 4.06 -12.05
CA TYR A 347 -15.18 4.26 -10.71
C TYR A 347 -15.63 5.58 -10.06
N GLY A 348 -15.93 6.61 -10.87
CA GLY A 348 -16.46 7.89 -10.38
C GLY A 348 -17.86 7.76 -9.73
N ARG A 349 -18.68 6.82 -10.19
CA ARG A 349 -20.02 6.52 -9.64
C ARG A 349 -20.34 5.05 -9.85
N PRO A 350 -20.14 4.20 -8.82
CA PRO A 350 -20.50 2.79 -8.89
C PRO A 350 -21.98 2.59 -9.22
N GLY A 351 -22.29 1.66 -10.11
CA GLY A 351 -23.66 1.38 -10.54
C GLY A 351 -24.22 2.32 -11.62
N ALA A 352 -23.40 3.21 -12.20
CA ALA A 352 -23.80 4.05 -13.33
C ALA A 352 -24.21 3.19 -14.54
N LYS A 353 -25.28 3.60 -15.23
CA LYS A 353 -25.74 2.92 -16.44
C LYS A 353 -24.77 3.19 -17.61
N PRO A 354 -24.65 2.26 -18.59
CA PRO A 354 -23.75 2.43 -19.75
C PRO A 354 -23.91 3.77 -20.46
N ARG A 355 -25.15 4.22 -20.66
CA ARG A 355 -25.45 5.52 -21.28
C ARG A 355 -24.84 6.71 -20.51
N GLN A 356 -24.87 6.67 -19.17
CA GLN A 356 -24.30 7.73 -18.32
C GLN A 356 -22.77 7.75 -18.41
N ILE A 357 -22.15 6.59 -18.55
CA ILE A 357 -20.70 6.47 -18.74
C ILE A 357 -20.29 7.03 -20.09
N GLU A 358 -21.07 6.73 -21.13
CA GLU A 358 -20.87 7.27 -22.50
C GLU A 358 -21.04 8.80 -22.54
N GLU A 359 -22.11 9.33 -21.92
CA GLU A 359 -22.34 10.77 -21.79
C GLU A 359 -21.18 11.47 -21.06
N ALA A 360 -20.66 10.88 -19.97
CA ALA A 360 -19.50 11.40 -19.27
C ALA A 360 -18.23 11.37 -20.12
N ALA A 361 -18.05 10.32 -20.94
CA ALA A 361 -16.94 10.21 -21.86
C ALA A 361 -17.03 11.24 -23.01
N LEU A 362 -18.23 11.51 -23.52
CA LEU A 362 -18.48 12.56 -24.52
C LEU A 362 -18.13 13.94 -23.96
N LEU A 363 -18.61 14.26 -22.76
CA LEU A 363 -18.31 15.54 -22.09
C LEU A 363 -16.82 15.76 -21.83
N ALA A 364 -16.09 14.66 -21.60
CA ALA A 364 -14.65 14.67 -21.38
C ALA A 364 -13.81 14.60 -22.68
N ASN A 365 -14.43 14.66 -23.85
CA ASN A 365 -13.79 14.44 -25.15
C ASN A 365 -13.03 13.09 -25.24
N ALA A 366 -13.50 12.07 -24.49
CA ALA A 366 -12.89 10.75 -24.42
C ALA A 366 -13.53 9.74 -25.39
N HIS A 367 -14.81 9.89 -25.70
CA HIS A 367 -15.60 8.93 -26.49
C HIS A 367 -14.95 8.56 -27.83
N ALA A 368 -14.52 9.57 -28.60
CA ALA A 368 -13.96 9.37 -29.93
C ALA A 368 -12.68 8.50 -29.95
N PHE A 369 -11.78 8.63 -28.97
CA PHE A 369 -10.61 7.76 -28.90
C PHE A 369 -10.96 6.38 -28.36
N ILE A 370 -11.97 6.26 -27.47
CA ILE A 370 -12.43 4.98 -26.94
C ILE A 370 -13.03 4.13 -28.06
N GLU A 371 -13.85 4.70 -28.94
CA GLU A 371 -14.43 3.99 -30.07
C GLU A 371 -13.38 3.50 -31.08
N ARG A 372 -12.27 4.23 -31.23
CA ARG A 372 -11.15 3.79 -32.09
C ARG A 372 -10.40 2.59 -31.53
N GLN A 373 -10.56 2.26 -30.24
CA GLN A 373 -9.93 1.08 -29.67
C GLN A 373 -10.61 -0.21 -30.18
N ALA A 374 -9.85 -1.26 -30.43
CA ALA A 374 -10.35 -2.51 -30.99
C ALA A 374 -11.51 -3.16 -30.19
N LYS A 375 -11.60 -2.88 -28.88
CA LYS A 375 -12.66 -3.37 -27.98
C LYS A 375 -13.51 -2.23 -27.41
N GLY A 376 -13.41 -1.02 -27.95
CA GLY A 376 -14.12 0.15 -27.44
C GLY A 376 -13.97 0.29 -25.93
N TYR A 377 -15.07 0.49 -25.23
CA TYR A 377 -15.13 0.63 -23.77
C TYR A 377 -14.65 -0.61 -22.98
N ALA A 378 -14.62 -1.80 -23.60
CA ALA A 378 -14.13 -3.03 -22.98
C ALA A 378 -12.60 -3.19 -23.08
N THR A 379 -11.89 -2.22 -23.63
CA THR A 379 -10.42 -2.23 -23.78
C THR A 379 -9.75 -2.16 -22.40
N LEU A 380 -8.81 -3.08 -22.13
CA LEU A 380 -7.98 -3.10 -20.92
C LEU A 380 -6.81 -2.11 -21.06
N VAL A 381 -6.69 -1.19 -20.12
CA VAL A 381 -5.75 -0.07 -20.19
C VAL A 381 -4.31 -0.41 -19.77
N GLY A 382 -4.04 -1.64 -19.32
CA GLY A 382 -2.74 -2.03 -18.79
C GLY A 382 -2.49 -1.54 -17.36
N GLU A 383 -1.33 -1.89 -16.80
CA GLU A 383 -0.93 -1.44 -15.47
C GLU A 383 -0.77 0.08 -15.48
N ARG A 384 -1.42 0.77 -14.52
CA ARG A 384 -1.45 2.24 -14.40
C ARG A 384 -1.87 2.99 -15.67
N GLY A 385 -2.50 2.30 -16.64
CA GLY A 385 -2.93 2.92 -17.90
C GLY A 385 -1.83 3.07 -18.95
N VAL A 386 -0.75 2.28 -18.87
CA VAL A 386 0.45 2.39 -19.75
C VAL A 386 0.13 2.27 -21.25
N LYS A 387 -1.00 1.66 -21.60
CA LYS A 387 -1.43 1.52 -23.00
C LYS A 387 -2.08 2.77 -23.59
N LEU A 388 -2.33 3.78 -22.79
CA LEU A 388 -2.93 5.04 -23.19
C LEU A 388 -1.89 6.16 -23.20
N SER A 389 -2.05 7.13 -24.10
CA SER A 389 -1.28 8.37 -24.07
C SER A 389 -1.57 9.19 -22.80
N GLY A 390 -0.74 10.17 -22.48
CA GLY A 390 -0.97 11.09 -21.37
C GLY A 390 -2.33 11.77 -21.46
N GLY A 391 -2.65 12.32 -22.62
CA GLY A 391 -3.92 13.01 -22.90
C GLY A 391 -5.14 12.09 -22.82
N GLU A 392 -5.02 10.84 -23.29
CA GLU A 392 -6.11 9.86 -23.15
C GLU A 392 -6.36 9.49 -21.69
N ARG A 393 -5.30 9.26 -20.87
CA ARG A 393 -5.45 9.03 -19.42
C ARG A 393 -6.16 10.20 -18.75
N GLN A 394 -5.77 11.44 -19.11
CA GLN A 394 -6.36 12.65 -18.53
C GLN A 394 -7.84 12.78 -18.88
N ARG A 395 -8.23 12.52 -20.14
CA ARG A 395 -9.65 12.52 -20.54
C ARG A 395 -10.47 11.44 -19.85
N VAL A 396 -9.90 10.26 -19.56
CA VAL A 396 -10.56 9.25 -18.72
C VAL A 396 -10.75 9.75 -17.29
N ALA A 397 -9.77 10.46 -16.71
CA ALA A 397 -9.91 11.04 -15.37
C ALA A 397 -10.98 12.14 -15.34
N LEU A 398 -11.06 12.99 -16.38
CA LEU A 398 -12.14 13.96 -16.52
C LEU A 398 -13.50 13.28 -16.66
N ALA A 399 -13.61 12.18 -17.43
CA ALA A 399 -14.84 11.41 -17.53
C ALA A 399 -15.29 10.83 -16.16
N ARG A 400 -14.35 10.38 -15.33
CA ARG A 400 -14.64 10.01 -13.92
C ARG A 400 -15.25 11.16 -13.13
N ALA A 401 -14.68 12.36 -13.25
CA ALA A 401 -15.14 13.55 -12.55
C ALA A 401 -16.52 14.01 -13.03
N PHE A 402 -16.79 13.96 -14.35
CA PHE A 402 -18.12 14.22 -14.89
C PHE A 402 -19.15 13.23 -14.36
N LEU A 403 -18.80 11.94 -14.36
CA LEU A 403 -19.70 10.90 -13.88
C LEU A 403 -19.96 11.00 -12.37
N ALA A 404 -18.95 11.35 -11.57
CA ALA A 404 -19.06 11.57 -10.13
C ALA A 404 -20.04 12.71 -9.83
N ASN A 405 -20.07 13.74 -10.65
CA ASN A 405 -20.96 14.91 -10.53
C ASN A 405 -20.91 15.58 -9.15
N ALA A 406 -19.70 15.70 -8.58
CA ALA A 406 -19.51 16.31 -7.26
C ALA A 406 -19.73 17.83 -7.29
N PRO A 407 -20.27 18.43 -6.21
CA PRO A 407 -20.50 19.88 -6.12
C PRO A 407 -19.20 20.69 -5.99
N VAL A 408 -18.14 20.09 -5.45
CA VAL A 408 -16.81 20.70 -5.33
C VAL A 408 -15.81 19.93 -6.19
N LEU A 409 -15.03 20.66 -6.96
CA LEU A 409 -14.01 20.12 -7.84
C LEU A 409 -12.62 20.58 -7.42
N VAL A 410 -11.67 19.68 -7.49
CA VAL A 410 -10.24 19.99 -7.36
C VAL A 410 -9.55 19.51 -8.62
N LEU A 411 -8.90 20.41 -9.33
CA LEU A 411 -8.15 20.13 -10.54
C LEU A 411 -6.68 20.41 -10.28
N ASP A 412 -5.84 19.38 -10.34
CA ASP A 412 -4.39 19.52 -10.22
C ASP A 412 -3.80 19.42 -11.65
N GLU A 413 -3.21 20.49 -12.11
CA GLU A 413 -2.81 20.77 -13.50
C GLU A 413 -2.60 19.57 -14.44
N ALA A 414 -3.46 19.48 -15.43
CA ALA A 414 -3.65 18.30 -16.27
C ALA A 414 -2.84 18.30 -17.59
N THR A 415 -1.94 19.25 -17.88
CA THR A 415 -1.51 19.50 -19.27
C THR A 415 0.00 19.61 -19.52
N SER A 416 0.86 19.39 -18.53
CA SER A 416 2.28 19.72 -18.59
C SER A 416 3.16 18.92 -19.59
N SER A 417 2.62 17.90 -20.28
CA SER A 417 3.41 17.01 -21.17
C SER A 417 2.61 16.53 -22.39
N LEU A 418 1.66 17.33 -22.89
CA LEU A 418 0.71 16.91 -23.92
C LEU A 418 0.95 17.64 -25.23
N ASP A 419 0.58 16.99 -26.33
CA ASP A 419 0.48 17.60 -27.63
C ASP A 419 -0.64 18.66 -27.64
N SER A 420 -0.50 19.69 -28.52
CA SER A 420 -1.41 20.85 -28.56
C SER A 420 -2.88 20.47 -28.82
N GLU A 421 -3.15 19.43 -29.62
CA GLU A 421 -4.50 18.96 -29.90
C GLU A 421 -5.15 18.31 -28.63
N SER A 422 -4.43 17.42 -27.96
CA SER A 422 -4.89 16.81 -26.72
C SER A 422 -5.11 17.86 -25.63
N GLU A 423 -4.25 18.87 -25.57
CA GLU A 423 -4.36 19.97 -24.63
C GLU A 423 -5.65 20.78 -24.83
N ALA A 424 -5.96 21.17 -26.06
CA ALA A 424 -7.19 21.91 -26.38
C ALA A 424 -8.45 21.13 -25.97
N LEU A 425 -8.49 19.81 -26.27
CA LEU A 425 -9.60 18.95 -25.88
C LEU A 425 -9.77 18.82 -24.36
N ILE A 426 -8.66 18.76 -23.62
CA ILE A 426 -8.67 18.69 -22.16
C ILE A 426 -9.14 20.01 -21.56
N GLN A 427 -8.63 21.15 -22.06
CA GLN A 427 -9.03 22.48 -21.59
C GLN A 427 -10.53 22.72 -21.80
N GLU A 428 -11.06 22.37 -22.98
CA GLU A 428 -12.50 22.46 -23.27
C GLU A 428 -13.32 21.59 -22.30
N ALA A 429 -12.88 20.35 -22.05
CA ALA A 429 -13.54 19.47 -21.09
C ALA A 429 -13.48 20.02 -19.65
N MET A 430 -12.34 20.60 -19.25
CA MET A 430 -12.17 21.24 -17.94
C MET A 430 -13.12 22.44 -17.79
N GLN A 431 -13.24 23.32 -18.79
CA GLN A 431 -14.17 24.44 -18.77
C GLN A 431 -15.62 24.02 -18.57
N ARG A 432 -16.04 22.96 -19.29
CA ARG A 432 -17.38 22.37 -19.08
C ARG A 432 -17.54 21.79 -17.66
N LEU A 433 -16.49 21.15 -17.13
CA LEU A 433 -16.54 20.48 -15.84
C LEU A 433 -16.68 21.47 -14.67
N ILE A 434 -15.97 22.61 -14.70
CA ILE A 434 -15.99 23.64 -13.65
C ILE A 434 -17.23 24.55 -13.69
N ALA A 435 -17.96 24.55 -14.79
CA ALA A 435 -19.12 25.43 -14.97
C ALA A 435 -20.20 25.15 -13.90
N GLY A 436 -20.58 26.20 -13.15
CA GLY A 436 -21.64 26.13 -12.13
C GLY A 436 -21.28 25.37 -10.84
N ARG A 437 -19.98 25.13 -10.57
CA ARG A 437 -19.51 24.42 -9.37
C ARG A 437 -18.42 25.21 -8.67
N THR A 438 -18.26 24.97 -7.39
CA THR A 438 -17.06 25.45 -6.67
C THR A 438 -15.85 24.68 -7.18
N ALA A 439 -14.83 25.37 -7.68
CA ALA A 439 -13.65 24.75 -8.27
C ALA A 439 -12.37 25.32 -7.70
N ILE A 440 -11.47 24.43 -7.28
CA ILE A 440 -10.10 24.74 -6.87
C ILE A 440 -9.17 24.19 -7.93
N VAL A 441 -8.39 25.07 -8.56
CA VAL A 441 -7.51 24.72 -9.64
C VAL A 441 -6.07 25.03 -9.24
N ILE A 442 -5.22 24.00 -9.10
CA ILE A 442 -3.78 24.22 -8.99
C ILE A 442 -3.28 24.52 -10.41
N ALA A 443 -2.97 25.77 -10.66
CA ALA A 443 -2.68 26.23 -12.01
C ALA A 443 -1.18 26.49 -12.19
N HIS A 444 -0.63 25.90 -13.24
CA HIS A 444 0.71 26.15 -13.74
C HIS A 444 0.72 26.75 -15.15
N ARG A 445 -0.45 26.95 -15.78
CA ARG A 445 -0.57 27.55 -17.13
C ARG A 445 -1.43 28.79 -17.13
N LEU A 446 -0.96 29.77 -17.89
CA LEU A 446 -1.59 31.09 -18.03
C LEU A 446 -3.03 31.04 -18.53
N ALA A 447 -3.29 30.20 -19.53
CA ALA A 447 -4.63 30.02 -20.09
C ALA A 447 -5.66 29.55 -19.06
N THR A 448 -5.27 28.70 -18.15
CA THR A 448 -6.15 28.19 -17.08
C THR A 448 -6.43 29.28 -16.03
N VAL A 449 -5.41 30.04 -15.66
CA VAL A 449 -5.52 31.08 -14.60
C VAL A 449 -6.45 32.23 -15.00
N ARG A 450 -6.45 32.63 -16.27
CA ARG A 450 -7.29 33.73 -16.79
C ARG A 450 -8.80 33.50 -16.65
N MET A 451 -9.22 32.25 -16.59
CA MET A 451 -10.65 31.88 -16.50
C MET A 451 -11.20 31.78 -15.09
N LEU A 452 -10.36 32.03 -14.08
CA LEU A 452 -10.72 31.85 -12.68
C LEU A 452 -11.21 33.19 -12.09
N ASP A 453 -12.12 33.09 -11.13
CA ASP A 453 -12.73 34.28 -10.52
C ASP A 453 -11.77 34.95 -9.53
N ARG A 454 -10.92 34.15 -8.85
CA ARG A 454 -9.94 34.62 -7.88
C ARG A 454 -8.70 33.72 -7.91
N ILE A 455 -7.55 34.32 -7.69
CA ILE A 455 -6.24 33.67 -7.62
C ILE A 455 -5.68 33.87 -6.22
N LEU A 456 -5.20 32.80 -5.60
CA LEU A 456 -4.50 32.79 -4.34
C LEU A 456 -3.02 32.45 -4.59
N VAL A 457 -2.14 33.36 -4.27
CA VAL A 457 -0.69 33.18 -4.45
C VAL A 457 -0.11 32.67 -3.14
N PHE A 458 0.32 31.42 -3.16
CA PHE A 458 0.93 30.75 -2.00
C PHE A 458 2.44 30.97 -1.97
N ASP A 459 2.94 31.35 -0.80
CA ASP A 459 4.36 31.34 -0.48
C ASP A 459 4.56 30.91 0.97
N ASN A 460 5.42 29.88 1.20
CA ASN A 460 5.77 29.35 2.51
C ASN A 460 4.56 29.04 3.44
N GLY A 461 3.48 28.52 2.89
CA GLY A 461 2.27 28.16 3.64
C GLY A 461 1.31 29.30 3.92
N GLU A 462 1.53 30.48 3.37
CA GLU A 462 0.67 31.66 3.50
C GLU A 462 0.14 32.09 2.14
N VAL A 463 -1.01 32.77 2.12
CA VAL A 463 -1.52 33.48 0.93
C VAL A 463 -1.00 34.91 0.97
N VAL A 464 0.00 35.19 0.13
CA VAL A 464 0.71 36.50 0.11
C VAL A 464 0.09 37.49 -0.86
N GLU A 465 -0.62 37.02 -1.86
CA GLU A 465 -1.37 37.84 -2.83
C GLU A 465 -2.69 37.15 -3.15
N GLU A 466 -3.72 37.97 -3.34
CA GLU A 466 -5.06 37.52 -3.67
C GLU A 466 -5.72 38.55 -4.59
N GLY A 467 -6.43 38.09 -5.62
CA GLY A 467 -7.13 38.94 -6.55
C GLY A 467 -7.46 38.29 -7.89
N ARG A 468 -7.93 39.08 -8.83
CA ARG A 468 -8.14 38.63 -10.21
C ARG A 468 -6.84 38.66 -11.00
N HIS A 469 -6.80 37.92 -12.10
CA HIS A 469 -5.64 37.90 -13.00
C HIS A 469 -5.18 39.28 -13.38
N ASP A 470 -6.09 40.13 -13.89
CA ASP A 470 -5.78 41.48 -14.40
C ASP A 470 -5.22 42.43 -13.32
N ASP A 471 -5.66 42.26 -12.07
CA ASP A 471 -5.19 43.05 -10.93
C ASP A 471 -3.80 42.63 -10.49
N LEU A 472 -3.57 41.31 -10.41
CA LEU A 472 -2.30 40.74 -9.94
C LEU A 472 -1.15 40.93 -10.95
N VAL A 473 -1.44 40.88 -12.24
CA VAL A 473 -0.42 41.15 -13.29
C VAL A 473 0.07 42.59 -13.25
N ARG A 474 -0.82 43.56 -12.94
CA ARG A 474 -0.47 44.99 -12.83
C ARG A 474 0.29 45.35 -11.56
N LYS A 475 0.31 44.46 -10.54
CA LYS A 475 0.95 44.72 -9.25
C LYS A 475 2.48 44.73 -9.42
N THR A 476 3.08 45.92 -9.33
CA THR A 476 4.54 46.10 -9.44
C THR A 476 5.25 45.32 -8.30
N GLY A 477 6.21 44.49 -8.65
CA GLY A 477 6.98 43.67 -7.70
C GLY A 477 6.22 42.46 -7.14
N GLY A 478 5.00 42.19 -7.63
CA GLY A 478 4.18 41.03 -7.22
C GLY A 478 4.82 39.69 -7.54
N ILE A 479 4.60 38.70 -6.68
CA ILE A 479 5.06 37.32 -6.92
C ILE A 479 4.32 36.73 -8.11
N TYR A 480 3.00 36.99 -8.21
CA TYR A 480 2.19 36.52 -9.33
C TYR A 480 2.70 37.07 -10.67
N ARG A 481 2.95 38.39 -10.75
CA ARG A 481 3.49 39.03 -11.95
C ARG A 481 4.82 38.38 -12.39
N ARG A 482 5.77 38.17 -11.47
CA ARG A 482 7.04 37.49 -11.78
C ARG A 482 6.87 36.05 -12.29
N LEU A 483 5.92 35.29 -11.72
CA LEU A 483 5.62 33.94 -12.19
C LEU A 483 4.99 33.97 -13.59
N PHE A 484 4.10 34.94 -13.84
CA PHE A 484 3.44 35.15 -15.11
C PHE A 484 4.47 35.53 -16.21
N GLU A 485 5.32 36.53 -15.95
CA GLU A 485 6.36 36.98 -16.88
C GLU A 485 7.33 35.87 -17.27
N ARG A 486 7.76 35.07 -16.30
CA ARG A 486 8.62 33.89 -16.57
C ARG A 486 7.97 32.87 -17.49
N GLN A 487 6.68 32.61 -17.32
CA GLN A 487 5.95 31.69 -18.19
C GLN A 487 5.72 32.29 -19.59
N ALA A 488 5.41 33.57 -19.69
CA ALA A 488 5.25 34.26 -20.96
C ALA A 488 6.54 34.27 -21.77
N LEU A 489 7.68 34.56 -21.11
CA LEU A 489 9.01 34.50 -21.72
C LEU A 489 9.40 33.07 -22.14
N GLY A 490 9.05 32.06 -21.38
CA GLY A 490 9.26 30.66 -21.74
C GLY A 490 8.44 30.19 -22.95
N LEU A 491 7.35 30.87 -23.29
CA LEU A 491 6.54 30.63 -24.48
C LEU A 491 7.10 31.39 -25.71
N LEU A 492 7.85 32.48 -25.50
CA LEU A 492 8.45 33.31 -26.52
C LEU A 492 9.89 32.94 -26.88
N SER A 493 10.53 32.02 -26.14
CA SER A 493 11.93 31.61 -26.36
C SER A 493 12.18 30.70 -27.59
N GLY A 494 11.28 30.70 -28.57
CA GLY A 494 11.54 30.20 -29.93
C GLY A 494 11.61 31.36 -30.90
N GLU A 495 12.81 31.88 -31.19
CA GLU A 495 13.18 32.86 -32.24
C GLU A 495 12.87 34.35 -32.03
N ASP A 496 11.97 34.76 -31.10
CA ASP A 496 11.61 36.18 -30.92
C ASP A 496 12.17 36.87 -29.66
N ALA A 497 13.03 36.22 -28.91
CA ALA A 497 13.56 36.74 -27.63
C ALA A 497 14.58 37.88 -27.78
N GLU A 498 15.12 38.12 -28.98
CA GLU A 498 16.09 39.21 -29.25
C GLU A 498 15.46 40.60 -29.47
N LEU A 499 14.11 40.67 -29.52
CA LEU A 499 13.41 41.95 -29.83
C LEU A 499 12.82 42.66 -28.61
N LEU A 500 13.03 42.19 -27.39
CA LEU A 500 12.37 42.69 -26.17
C LEU A 500 13.35 43.16 -25.08
N ASP A 501 14.36 43.94 -25.44
CA ASP A 501 15.23 44.64 -24.45
C ASP A 501 14.59 45.94 -23.92
N ASP A 502 13.40 46.34 -24.39
CA ASP A 502 12.65 47.49 -23.91
C ASP A 502 11.41 47.05 -23.11
N VAL A 503 11.54 46.99 -21.79
CA VAL A 503 10.55 46.47 -20.82
C VAL A 503 9.27 47.35 -20.72
N ASP A 504 9.25 48.53 -21.30
CA ASP A 504 8.11 49.46 -21.20
C ASP A 504 7.02 49.25 -22.26
N ASP A 505 7.29 48.55 -23.37
CA ASP A 505 6.30 48.27 -24.45
C ASP A 505 5.43 47.01 -24.20
N PHE A 506 5.73 46.22 -23.19
CA PHE A 506 5.02 44.96 -22.93
C PHE A 506 3.59 45.13 -22.42
N THR A 507 3.26 46.32 -21.92
CA THR A 507 1.92 46.61 -21.38
C THR A 507 0.88 46.91 -22.46
N GLU A 508 1.28 47.27 -23.66
CA GLU A 508 0.35 47.58 -24.79
C GLU A 508 0.08 46.35 -25.71
N ALA A 509 0.98 45.37 -25.75
CA ALA A 509 0.84 44.22 -26.67
C ALA A 509 0.02 43.07 -26.13
N VAL A 510 -0.39 43.09 -24.82
CA VAL A 510 -1.13 42.02 -24.13
C VAL A 510 -2.46 42.51 -23.56
N SER A 511 -2.86 43.77 -23.85
CA SER A 511 -4.22 44.26 -23.64
C SER A 511 -5.03 44.07 -24.93
#